data_0608df4bae8168f31a0f279a8ee6300d
#
_entry.id   0608df4bae8168f31a0f279a8ee6300d
#
_cell.length_a   1.000
_cell.length_b   1.000
_cell.length_c   1.000
_cell.angle_alpha   90.00
_cell.angle_beta   90.00
_cell.angle_gamma   90.00
#
_symmetry.space_group_name_H-M   'P 1'
#
loop_
_entity.id
_entity.type
_entity.pdbx_description
1 polymer ?
#
loop_
_entity_poly.entity_id
_entity_poly.type
_entity_poly.pdbx_seq_one_letter_code
_entity_poly.pdbx_strand_id
1 'polypeptide(L)'
;MNKQQLASKIWESANKMRSKIEANEYKDYILGFMFYKFLSDKEVKWLKENDWTDEYLPDLTEDDAETLDTVRKNVGYFIAYENLFSTWISKGSDFKADDVTVALQAFSRLIDPHHKKVFDGVFATLQTGLSKLGESSGARTKAIRDLIYLIKDIPMDGKQDYDVLGFIYEYLISNFAANAGKKAGEFYTPHEVSLLMSEIVAYHLKDREEIKIYDPTSGSGSLLINIGQCAARYMGNGNNIKYYAQELKENTYNLTRMNLVMRGILPDNIVTRNGDTLEEDWPYFEENDPVNTYDPLFVDAVVSNPPYSQAWNPNDKENNPRFSDYGLAPKGKADYAFLLHDLYHIRNDGIVTIVLPHGVLFRGGEEGTIRKNLIDHNNIDAIIGLPANIFFGTGIPTIIMVLRKNKKDSDVLIIDASKGFEKDGKNNKLRACDIKRIVDAYKERPEKIKKFARRVSRAEIIQNDYNLNIPPVCGFLGKG
;
A
#
# COMPACT_ATOMS: atom_id res chain seq x y z
N MET A 1 4.13 -25.60 1.27
CA MET A 1 2.84 -25.29 1.95
C MET A 1 1.93 -24.62 0.94
N ASN A 2 0.71 -25.13 0.72
CA ASN A 2 -0.26 -24.48 -0.18
C ASN A 2 -1.06 -23.38 0.55
N LYS A 3 -1.80 -22.55 -0.21
CA LYS A 3 -2.59 -21.42 0.33
C LYS A 3 -3.58 -21.84 1.42
N GLN A 4 -4.25 -22.99 1.24
CA GLN A 4 -5.23 -23.49 2.20
C GLN A 4 -4.60 -23.91 3.53
N GLN A 5 -3.46 -24.60 3.47
CA GLN A 5 -2.71 -25.00 4.66
C GLN A 5 -2.20 -23.79 5.44
N LEU A 6 -1.71 -22.77 4.71
CA LEU A 6 -1.23 -21.53 5.31
C LEU A 6 -2.39 -20.76 5.96
N ALA A 7 -3.51 -20.60 5.26
CA ALA A 7 -4.71 -19.94 5.80
C ALA A 7 -5.22 -20.65 7.08
N SER A 8 -5.26 -21.98 7.10
CA SER A 8 -5.67 -22.77 8.26
C SER A 8 -4.76 -22.56 9.46
N LYS A 9 -3.44 -22.55 9.25
CA LYS A 9 -2.45 -22.28 10.31
C LYS A 9 -2.60 -20.88 10.91
N ILE A 10 -2.74 -19.88 10.06
CA ILE A 10 -2.94 -18.49 10.49
C ILE A 10 -4.25 -18.35 11.29
N TRP A 11 -5.32 -18.95 10.79
CA TRP A 11 -6.62 -18.94 11.46
C TRP A 11 -6.60 -19.64 12.81
N GLU A 12 -5.98 -20.81 12.91
CA GLU A 12 -5.82 -21.55 14.17
C GLU A 12 -5.07 -20.73 15.21
N SER A 13 -3.96 -20.11 14.81
CA SER A 13 -3.19 -19.23 15.69
C SER A 13 -3.98 -18.01 16.15
N ALA A 14 -4.73 -17.37 15.24
CA ALA A 14 -5.63 -16.28 15.56
C ALA A 14 -6.68 -16.67 16.61
N ASN A 15 -7.27 -17.85 16.46
CA ASN A 15 -8.26 -18.36 17.41
C ASN A 15 -7.68 -18.57 18.82
N LYS A 16 -6.44 -19.02 18.91
CA LYS A 16 -5.74 -19.17 20.22
C LYS A 16 -5.51 -17.84 20.94
N MET A 17 -5.42 -16.73 20.21
CA MET A 17 -5.18 -15.39 20.76
C MET A 17 -6.43 -14.53 20.93
N ARG A 18 -7.60 -14.94 20.41
CA ARG A 18 -8.85 -14.18 20.48
C ARG A 18 -9.32 -13.79 21.89
N SER A 19 -8.91 -14.53 22.90
CA SER A 19 -9.25 -14.21 24.29
C SER A 19 -8.33 -13.16 24.93
N LYS A 20 -7.28 -12.73 24.22
CA LYS A 20 -6.19 -11.90 24.77
C LYS A 20 -6.02 -10.58 24.07
N ILE A 21 -6.27 -10.54 22.75
CA ILE A 21 -6.10 -9.35 21.91
C ILE A 21 -7.25 -9.22 20.93
N GLU A 22 -7.51 -7.97 20.52
CA GLU A 22 -8.49 -7.66 19.50
C GLU A 22 -8.10 -8.27 18.14
N ALA A 23 -9.11 -8.73 17.41
CA ALA A 23 -8.90 -9.40 16.13
C ALA A 23 -8.15 -8.52 15.09
N ASN A 24 -8.35 -7.22 15.13
CA ASN A 24 -7.69 -6.26 14.27
C ASN A 24 -6.21 -6.03 14.62
N GLU A 25 -5.81 -6.27 15.88
CA GLU A 25 -4.41 -6.13 16.31
C GLU A 25 -3.59 -7.39 15.96
N TYR A 26 -4.24 -8.53 15.76
CA TYR A 26 -3.57 -9.80 15.55
C TYR A 26 -2.61 -9.79 14.34
N LYS A 27 -3.00 -9.12 13.26
CA LYS A 27 -2.15 -8.94 12.08
C LYS A 27 -0.81 -8.30 12.41
N ASP A 28 -0.80 -7.34 13.33
CA ASP A 28 0.41 -6.58 13.67
C ASP A 28 1.46 -7.48 14.35
N TYR A 29 1.03 -8.45 15.15
CA TYR A 29 1.93 -9.42 15.77
C TYR A 29 2.49 -10.41 14.75
N ILE A 30 1.64 -11.01 13.93
CA ILE A 30 2.11 -11.96 12.90
C ILE A 30 3.08 -11.27 11.95
N LEU A 31 2.71 -10.11 11.41
CA LEU A 31 3.53 -9.40 10.43
C LEU A 31 4.83 -8.87 11.08
N GLY A 32 4.78 -8.41 12.33
CA GLY A 32 5.96 -7.97 13.05
C GLY A 32 6.99 -9.11 13.27
N PHE A 33 6.53 -10.28 13.68
CA PHE A 33 7.44 -11.45 13.84
C PHE A 33 7.92 -12.01 12.51
N MET A 34 7.08 -11.99 11.48
CA MET A 34 7.49 -12.35 10.12
C MET A 34 8.58 -11.42 9.60
N PHE A 35 8.44 -10.13 9.85
CA PHE A 35 9.44 -9.15 9.45
C PHE A 35 10.75 -9.35 10.20
N TYR A 36 10.69 -9.60 11.52
CA TYR A 36 11.88 -9.91 12.30
C TYR A 36 12.59 -11.16 11.78
N LYS A 37 11.83 -12.24 11.51
CA LYS A 37 12.38 -13.44 10.88
C LYS A 37 13.05 -13.15 9.54
N PHE A 38 12.38 -12.37 8.70
CA PHE A 38 12.93 -11.97 7.39
C PHE A 38 14.27 -11.24 7.53
N LEU A 39 14.35 -10.26 8.43
CA LEU A 39 15.59 -9.51 8.67
C LEU A 39 16.69 -10.39 9.24
N SER A 40 16.35 -11.26 10.19
CA SER A 40 17.28 -12.24 10.79
C SER A 40 17.82 -13.19 9.72
N ASP A 41 16.97 -13.79 8.91
CA ASP A 41 17.38 -14.72 7.85
C ASP A 41 18.21 -14.02 6.76
N LYS A 42 17.90 -12.75 6.44
CA LYS A 42 18.63 -11.94 5.47
C LYS A 42 20.07 -11.66 5.96
N GLU A 43 20.25 -11.33 7.24
CA GLU A 43 21.58 -11.12 7.81
C GLU A 43 22.39 -12.42 7.80
N VAL A 44 21.81 -13.55 8.22
CA VAL A 44 22.48 -14.86 8.17
C VAL A 44 22.88 -15.23 6.75
N LYS A 45 22.00 -14.98 5.78
CA LYS A 45 22.31 -15.23 4.37
C LYS A 45 23.51 -14.39 3.91
N TRP A 46 23.51 -13.10 4.22
CA TRP A 46 24.64 -12.21 3.88
C TRP A 46 25.95 -12.69 4.54
N LEU A 47 25.91 -13.07 5.80
CA LEU A 47 27.07 -13.64 6.50
C LEU A 47 27.63 -14.88 5.80
N LYS A 48 26.74 -15.81 5.41
CA LYS A 48 27.14 -17.03 4.69
C LYS A 48 27.72 -16.74 3.30
N GLU A 49 27.24 -15.71 2.63
CA GLU A 49 27.81 -15.23 1.37
C GLU A 49 29.19 -14.54 1.57
N ASN A 50 29.56 -14.20 2.80
CA ASN A 50 30.83 -13.61 3.21
C ASN A 50 31.63 -14.57 4.12
N ASP A 51 31.65 -15.85 3.78
CA ASP A 51 32.48 -16.92 4.35
C ASP A 51 32.18 -17.32 5.81
N TRP A 52 31.06 -16.87 6.38
CA TRP A 52 30.60 -17.35 7.67
C TRP A 52 29.93 -18.73 7.54
N THR A 53 30.27 -19.63 8.46
CA THR A 53 29.66 -20.97 8.58
C THR A 53 28.76 -21.05 9.79
N ASP A 54 27.93 -22.11 9.86
CA ASP A 54 27.09 -22.35 11.04
C ASP A 54 27.90 -22.51 12.34
N GLU A 55 29.14 -22.93 12.25
CA GLU A 55 30.05 -23.07 13.40
C GLU A 55 30.50 -21.69 13.94
N TYR A 56 30.63 -20.70 13.09
CA TYR A 56 31.04 -19.34 13.45
C TYR A 56 29.89 -18.43 13.84
N LEU A 57 28.64 -18.76 13.48
CA LEU A 57 27.50 -17.92 13.85
C LEU A 57 27.38 -17.61 15.35
N PRO A 58 27.68 -18.52 16.29
CA PRO A 58 27.68 -18.21 17.73
C PRO A 58 28.64 -17.09 18.16
N ASP A 59 29.66 -16.80 17.35
CA ASP A 59 30.62 -15.72 17.60
C ASP A 59 30.12 -14.35 17.16
N LEU A 60 28.94 -14.28 16.52
CA LEU A 60 28.29 -13.03 16.10
C LEU A 60 27.75 -12.28 17.32
N THR A 61 28.56 -11.40 17.89
CA THR A 61 28.27 -10.65 19.11
C THR A 61 28.50 -9.16 18.92
N GLU A 62 27.95 -8.33 19.82
CA GLU A 62 28.21 -6.90 19.84
C GLU A 62 29.63 -6.53 20.31
N ASP A 63 30.33 -7.45 20.93
CA ASP A 63 31.69 -7.23 21.42
C ASP A 63 32.73 -7.15 20.30
N ASP A 64 32.45 -7.75 19.15
CA ASP A 64 33.25 -7.59 17.91
C ASP A 64 32.79 -6.38 17.12
N ALA A 65 33.36 -5.23 17.44
CA ALA A 65 32.99 -3.94 16.83
C ALA A 65 33.25 -3.89 15.31
N GLU A 66 34.27 -4.59 14.80
CA GLU A 66 34.61 -4.61 13.38
C GLU A 66 33.55 -5.39 12.58
N THR A 67 33.21 -6.57 13.04
CA THR A 67 32.13 -7.38 12.46
C THR A 67 30.79 -6.66 12.54
N LEU A 68 30.44 -6.09 13.71
CA LEU A 68 29.23 -5.33 13.91
C LEU A 68 29.10 -4.18 12.89
N ASP A 69 30.14 -3.35 12.77
CA ASP A 69 30.13 -2.21 11.82
C ASP A 69 30.06 -2.66 10.37
N THR A 70 30.72 -3.75 10.02
CA THR A 70 30.70 -4.30 8.65
C THR A 70 29.32 -4.81 8.30
N VAL A 71 28.68 -5.61 9.15
CA VAL A 71 27.34 -6.12 8.95
C VAL A 71 26.35 -4.97 8.85
N ARG A 72 26.38 -4.04 9.80
CA ARG A 72 25.48 -2.91 9.88
C ARG A 72 25.50 -2.04 8.61
N LYS A 73 26.69 -1.74 8.08
CA LYS A 73 26.87 -0.95 6.85
C LYS A 73 26.33 -1.66 5.61
N ASN A 74 26.46 -2.98 5.53
CA ASN A 74 26.07 -3.73 4.33
C ASN A 74 24.60 -4.20 4.36
N VAL A 75 24.08 -4.52 5.56
CA VAL A 75 22.71 -5.05 5.72
C VAL A 75 21.73 -3.96 6.13
N GLY A 76 22.21 -2.91 6.80
CA GLY A 76 21.41 -1.77 7.30
C GLY A 76 21.09 -1.85 8.79
N TYR A 77 21.42 -2.95 9.44
CA TYR A 77 21.21 -3.23 10.87
C TYR A 77 22.13 -4.36 11.32
N PHE A 78 22.15 -4.65 12.63
CA PHE A 78 22.87 -5.78 13.21
C PHE A 78 22.01 -6.53 14.21
N ILE A 79 21.98 -7.85 14.09
CA ILE A 79 21.31 -8.76 15.03
C ILE A 79 22.36 -9.75 15.54
N ALA A 80 22.67 -9.71 16.85
CA ALA A 80 23.59 -10.68 17.46
C ALA A 80 23.01 -12.09 17.40
N TYR A 81 23.87 -13.10 17.44
CA TYR A 81 23.49 -14.53 17.40
C TYR A 81 22.38 -14.89 18.38
N GLU A 82 22.49 -14.42 19.62
CA GLU A 82 21.49 -14.67 20.67
C GLU A 82 20.10 -14.14 20.34
N ASN A 83 20.01 -13.10 19.47
CA ASN A 83 18.81 -12.42 19.07
C ASN A 83 18.30 -12.88 17.68
N LEU A 84 18.98 -13.79 17.00
CA LEU A 84 18.51 -14.36 15.74
C LEU A 84 17.20 -15.12 15.96
N PHE A 85 16.29 -15.04 14.99
CA PHE A 85 15.03 -15.80 15.03
C PHE A 85 15.29 -17.31 15.15
N SER A 86 16.27 -17.83 14.41
CA SER A 86 16.70 -19.23 14.48
C SER A 86 17.20 -19.63 15.87
N THR A 87 17.87 -18.73 16.57
CA THR A 87 18.33 -18.97 17.95
C THR A 87 17.16 -19.06 18.92
N TRP A 88 16.13 -18.21 18.77
CA TRP A 88 14.91 -18.33 19.56
C TRP A 88 14.26 -19.70 19.40
N ILE A 89 14.18 -20.19 18.17
CA ILE A 89 13.61 -21.52 17.88
C ILE A 89 14.46 -22.62 18.53
N SER A 90 15.79 -22.52 18.46
CA SER A 90 16.70 -23.52 19.04
C SER A 90 16.67 -23.60 20.58
N LYS A 91 16.30 -22.52 21.25
CA LYS A 91 16.14 -22.49 22.73
C LYS A 91 15.01 -23.42 23.23
N GLY A 92 14.02 -23.72 22.38
CA GLY A 92 12.92 -24.62 22.76
C GLY A 92 12.21 -24.20 24.06
N SER A 93 12.32 -25.02 25.11
CA SER A 93 11.72 -24.75 26.42
C SER A 93 12.37 -23.59 27.17
N ASP A 94 13.62 -23.27 26.86
CA ASP A 94 14.40 -22.22 27.55
C ASP A 94 14.09 -20.82 26.98
N PHE A 95 13.40 -20.73 25.85
CA PHE A 95 12.94 -19.47 25.28
C PHE A 95 11.97 -18.75 26.20
N LYS A 96 12.17 -17.43 26.37
CA LYS A 96 11.35 -16.55 27.21
C LYS A 96 10.87 -15.34 26.40
N ALA A 97 9.73 -14.75 26.82
CA ALA A 97 9.23 -13.51 26.23
C ALA A 97 10.26 -12.36 26.29
N ASP A 98 11.07 -12.33 27.34
CA ASP A 98 12.11 -11.31 27.53
C ASP A 98 13.21 -11.39 26.46
N ASP A 99 13.47 -12.56 25.86
CA ASP A 99 14.40 -12.70 24.75
C ASP A 99 13.98 -11.82 23.57
N VAL A 100 12.67 -11.74 23.30
CA VAL A 100 12.14 -10.88 22.24
C VAL A 100 12.26 -9.40 22.62
N THR A 101 11.93 -9.04 23.85
CA THR A 101 12.04 -7.65 24.32
C THR A 101 13.47 -7.14 24.19
N VAL A 102 14.44 -7.91 24.64
CA VAL A 102 15.88 -7.58 24.54
C VAL A 102 16.30 -7.45 23.07
N ALA A 103 15.89 -8.39 22.24
CA ALA A 103 16.24 -8.40 20.83
C ALA A 103 15.68 -7.17 20.07
N LEU A 104 14.44 -6.78 20.32
CA LEU A 104 13.84 -5.60 19.69
C LEU A 104 14.49 -4.28 20.15
N GLN A 105 14.87 -4.19 21.42
CA GLN A 105 15.61 -3.05 21.95
C GLN A 105 17.01 -2.95 21.32
N ALA A 106 17.72 -4.07 21.23
CA ALA A 106 19.03 -4.13 20.58
C ALA A 106 18.93 -3.75 19.09
N PHE A 107 17.93 -4.26 18.37
CA PHE A 107 17.70 -3.92 16.98
C PHE A 107 17.54 -2.41 16.79
N SER A 108 16.71 -1.74 17.58
CA SER A 108 16.48 -0.30 17.49
C SER A 108 17.78 0.51 17.67
N ARG A 109 18.67 0.06 18.53
CA ARG A 109 19.95 0.71 18.82
C ARG A 109 21.01 0.46 17.73
N LEU A 110 20.90 -0.66 17.01
CA LEU A 110 21.90 -1.16 16.08
C LEU A 110 21.53 -0.96 14.59
N ILE A 111 20.59 -0.08 14.31
CA ILE A 111 20.26 0.33 12.96
C ILE A 111 21.39 1.23 12.40
N ASP A 112 21.79 1.01 11.15
CA ASP A 112 22.72 1.89 10.46
C ASP A 112 22.12 3.30 10.32
N PRO A 113 22.86 4.38 10.58
CA PRO A 113 22.34 5.75 10.50
C PRO A 113 21.73 6.11 9.14
N HIS A 114 22.26 5.59 8.04
CA HIS A 114 21.74 5.84 6.68
C HIS A 114 20.42 5.12 6.41
N HIS A 115 20.13 4.07 7.18
CA HIS A 115 18.91 3.25 7.03
C HIS A 115 17.84 3.54 8.10
N LYS A 116 18.05 4.53 8.97
CA LYS A 116 17.08 4.88 10.01
C LYS A 116 15.68 5.16 9.48
N LYS A 117 15.57 5.89 8.36
CA LYS A 117 14.26 6.20 7.76
C LYS A 117 13.42 4.97 7.42
N VAL A 118 14.06 3.84 7.18
CA VAL A 118 13.37 2.58 6.83
C VAL A 118 13.09 1.73 8.07
N PHE A 119 14.00 1.68 9.01
CA PHE A 119 13.95 0.71 10.13
C PHE A 119 13.64 1.31 11.49
N ASP A 120 13.85 2.61 11.71
CA ASP A 120 13.63 3.22 13.01
C ASP A 120 12.16 3.16 13.43
N GLY A 121 11.90 2.70 14.65
CA GLY A 121 10.55 2.54 15.18
C GLY A 121 9.68 1.47 14.50
N VAL A 122 10.22 0.71 13.55
CA VAL A 122 9.45 -0.27 12.76
C VAL A 122 8.80 -1.35 13.62
N PHE A 123 9.39 -1.69 14.74
CA PHE A 123 8.87 -2.65 15.71
C PHE A 123 8.12 -2.02 16.89
N ALA A 124 7.83 -0.72 16.86
CA ALA A 124 7.19 -0.02 17.99
C ALA A 124 5.85 -0.66 18.41
N THR A 125 5.01 -1.02 17.46
CA THR A 125 3.72 -1.69 17.74
C THR A 125 3.93 -3.06 18.39
N LEU A 126 4.90 -3.83 17.93
CA LEU A 126 5.24 -5.13 18.52
C LEU A 126 5.81 -4.97 19.93
N GLN A 127 6.74 -4.04 20.14
CA GLN A 127 7.35 -3.77 21.44
C GLN A 127 6.31 -3.41 22.50
N THR A 128 5.39 -2.50 22.19
CA THR A 128 4.34 -2.07 23.11
C THR A 128 3.27 -3.12 23.32
N GLY A 129 3.05 -3.96 22.32
CA GLY A 129 2.01 -4.99 22.31
C GLY A 129 2.36 -6.29 23.03
N LEU A 130 3.65 -6.57 23.29
CA LEU A 130 4.08 -7.85 23.92
C LEU A 130 3.42 -8.07 25.28
N SER A 131 3.23 -7.02 26.07
CA SER A 131 2.58 -7.09 27.39
C SER A 131 1.12 -7.55 27.34
N LYS A 132 0.42 -7.31 26.25
CA LYS A 132 -0.98 -7.70 26.04
C LYS A 132 -1.16 -9.21 25.81
N LEU A 133 -0.10 -9.92 25.45
CA LEU A 133 -0.15 -11.35 25.09
C LEU A 133 -0.34 -12.30 26.29
N GLY A 134 -0.31 -11.78 27.50
CA GLY A 134 -0.57 -12.55 28.72
C GLY A 134 -0.33 -11.77 29.99
N GLU A 135 -1.09 -12.05 31.02
CA GLU A 135 -0.98 -11.38 32.34
C GLU A 135 0.31 -11.76 33.09
N SER A 136 0.78 -12.97 32.89
CA SER A 136 2.04 -13.45 33.52
C SER A 136 3.14 -13.64 32.47
N SER A 137 4.40 -13.62 32.92
CA SER A 137 5.56 -13.90 32.07
C SER A 137 5.45 -15.27 31.39
N GLY A 138 4.97 -16.30 32.12
CA GLY A 138 4.77 -17.63 31.54
C GLY A 138 3.68 -17.67 30.48
N ALA A 139 2.58 -16.94 30.66
CA ALA A 139 1.51 -16.82 29.66
C ALA A 139 1.99 -16.09 28.41
N ARG A 140 2.73 -15.01 28.57
CA ARG A 140 3.35 -14.28 27.45
C ARG A 140 4.33 -15.15 26.69
N THR A 141 5.22 -15.84 27.40
CA THR A 141 6.20 -16.75 26.79
C THR A 141 5.52 -17.84 25.96
N LYS A 142 4.44 -18.44 26.48
CA LYS A 142 3.68 -19.45 25.76
C LYS A 142 3.06 -18.88 24.49
N ALA A 143 2.39 -17.73 24.56
CA ALA A 143 1.74 -17.10 23.42
C ALA A 143 2.75 -16.75 22.32
N ILE A 144 3.88 -16.15 22.69
CA ILE A 144 4.94 -15.78 21.74
C ILE A 144 5.58 -17.03 21.14
N ARG A 145 5.84 -18.06 21.94
CA ARG A 145 6.39 -19.33 21.45
C ARG A 145 5.48 -19.96 20.40
N ASP A 146 4.19 -20.05 20.68
CA ASP A 146 3.21 -20.61 19.75
C ASP A 146 3.21 -19.83 18.42
N LEU A 147 3.37 -18.50 18.49
CA LEU A 147 3.41 -17.62 17.32
C LEU A 147 4.70 -17.79 16.50
N ILE A 148 5.87 -17.80 17.14
CA ILE A 148 7.14 -17.98 16.41
C ILE A 148 7.27 -19.38 15.81
N TYR A 149 6.69 -20.41 16.45
CA TYR A 149 6.65 -21.76 15.88
C TYR A 149 5.69 -21.87 14.68
N LEU A 150 4.63 -21.08 14.63
CA LEU A 150 3.81 -20.94 13.43
C LEU A 150 4.61 -20.30 12.29
N ILE A 151 5.29 -19.21 12.61
CA ILE A 151 6.01 -18.36 11.62
C ILE A 151 7.24 -19.08 11.08
N LYS A 152 7.93 -19.90 11.88
CA LYS A 152 9.14 -20.61 11.43
C LYS A 152 8.91 -21.44 10.16
N ASP A 153 7.70 -22.00 10.00
CA ASP A 153 7.35 -22.88 8.89
C ASP A 153 6.79 -22.13 7.67
N ILE A 154 6.61 -20.80 7.78
CA ILE A 154 6.14 -19.99 6.65
C ILE A 154 7.29 -19.81 5.67
N PRO A 155 7.15 -20.27 4.41
CA PRO A 155 8.19 -20.10 3.42
C PRO A 155 8.29 -18.65 2.98
N MET A 156 9.51 -18.09 3.01
CA MET A 156 9.79 -16.70 2.59
C MET A 156 10.90 -16.64 1.52
N ASP A 157 11.23 -17.77 0.92
CA ASP A 157 12.32 -17.92 -0.05
C ASP A 157 11.93 -17.67 -1.51
N GLY A 158 10.66 -17.33 -1.75
CA GLY A 158 10.13 -17.04 -3.10
C GLY A 158 10.01 -18.24 -4.04
N LYS A 159 10.20 -19.47 -3.54
CA LYS A 159 10.15 -20.71 -4.35
C LYS A 159 8.76 -21.30 -4.51
N GLN A 160 7.73 -20.68 -3.94
CA GLN A 160 6.36 -21.13 -4.08
C GLN A 160 5.77 -20.64 -5.41
N ASP A 161 4.77 -21.36 -5.89
CA ASP A 161 4.00 -21.05 -7.09
C ASP A 161 3.00 -19.89 -6.92
N TYR A 162 3.02 -19.26 -5.75
CA TYR A 162 2.19 -18.09 -5.43
C TYR A 162 2.94 -17.10 -4.52
N ASP A 163 2.46 -15.86 -4.51
CA ASP A 163 2.96 -14.82 -3.62
C ASP A 163 2.51 -15.07 -2.17
N VAL A 164 3.37 -15.67 -1.38
CA VAL A 164 3.10 -16.04 0.01
C VAL A 164 2.84 -14.81 0.87
N LEU A 165 3.68 -13.79 0.76
CA LEU A 165 3.57 -12.57 1.58
C LEU A 165 2.31 -11.77 1.22
N GLY A 166 2.05 -11.58 -0.06
CA GLY A 166 0.83 -10.94 -0.52
C GLY A 166 -0.42 -11.70 -0.08
N PHE A 167 -0.40 -13.03 -0.16
CA PHE A 167 -1.50 -13.86 0.32
C PHE A 167 -1.73 -13.71 1.83
N ILE A 168 -0.69 -13.71 2.64
CA ILE A 168 -0.80 -13.54 4.10
C ILE A 168 -1.39 -12.18 4.44
N TYR A 169 -0.90 -11.11 3.79
CA TYR A 169 -1.45 -9.77 3.95
C TYR A 169 -2.94 -9.72 3.62
N GLU A 170 -3.31 -10.19 2.44
CA GLU A 170 -4.69 -10.21 1.99
C GLU A 170 -5.58 -11.04 2.92
N TYR A 171 -5.12 -12.23 3.32
CA TYR A 171 -5.85 -13.10 4.23
C TYR A 171 -6.08 -12.47 5.60
N LEU A 172 -5.04 -11.88 6.20
CA LEU A 172 -5.15 -11.22 7.51
C LEU A 172 -6.10 -10.02 7.46
N ILE A 173 -6.00 -9.20 6.43
CA ILE A 173 -6.85 -8.01 6.29
C ILE A 173 -8.29 -8.40 5.98
N SER A 174 -8.53 -9.31 5.05
CA SER A 174 -9.89 -9.73 4.68
C SER A 174 -10.66 -10.40 5.84
N ASN A 175 -9.96 -11.18 6.67
CA ASN A 175 -10.60 -11.93 7.75
C ASN A 175 -10.66 -11.20 9.10
N PHE A 176 -9.71 -10.29 9.36
CA PHE A 176 -9.60 -9.61 10.65
C PHE A 176 -10.04 -8.15 10.60
N ALA A 177 -9.83 -7.42 9.51
CA ALA A 177 -10.37 -6.07 9.34
C ALA A 177 -11.89 -6.05 9.17
N ALA A 178 -12.47 -7.06 8.54
CA ALA A 178 -13.93 -7.18 8.38
C ALA A 178 -14.68 -7.34 9.72
N ASN A 179 -14.02 -7.86 10.75
CA ASN A 179 -14.56 -8.06 12.08
C ASN A 179 -14.37 -6.85 13.02
N ALA A 180 -13.55 -5.88 12.63
CA ALA A 180 -13.26 -4.68 13.45
C ALA A 180 -14.38 -3.62 13.45
N GLY A 181 -15.54 -3.93 12.85
CA GLY A 181 -16.71 -3.06 12.82
C GLY A 181 -16.46 -1.77 12.00
N LYS A 182 -17.54 -1.14 11.57
CA LYS A 182 -17.64 0.05 10.69
C LYS A 182 -16.82 1.31 11.08
N LYS A 183 -15.86 1.20 12.00
CA LYS A 183 -15.02 2.30 12.48
C LYS A 183 -13.70 2.49 11.72
N ALA A 184 -13.28 1.55 10.90
CA ALA A 184 -12.04 1.69 10.16
C ALA A 184 -12.37 2.06 8.71
N GLY A 185 -12.17 3.32 8.35
CA GLY A 185 -12.14 3.77 6.95
C GLY A 185 -10.93 3.22 6.19
N GLU A 186 -10.37 2.12 6.64
CA GLU A 186 -9.27 1.41 6.00
C GLU A 186 -9.85 0.35 5.08
N PHE A 187 -10.03 0.72 3.81
CA PHE A 187 -10.38 -0.25 2.78
C PHE A 187 -9.11 -0.78 2.15
N TYR A 188 -8.84 -2.05 2.39
CA TYR A 188 -7.81 -2.76 1.64
C TYR A 188 -8.15 -2.79 0.16
N THR A 189 -7.20 -2.47 -0.70
CA THR A 189 -7.37 -2.57 -2.15
C THR A 189 -7.24 -4.03 -2.57
N PRO A 190 -8.29 -4.68 -3.08
CA PRO A 190 -8.21 -6.05 -3.57
C PRO A 190 -7.10 -6.19 -4.61
N HIS A 191 -6.40 -7.32 -4.60
CA HIS A 191 -5.25 -7.56 -5.48
C HIS A 191 -5.58 -7.31 -6.96
N GLU A 192 -6.72 -7.76 -7.44
CA GLU A 192 -7.15 -7.57 -8.82
C GLU A 192 -7.42 -6.12 -9.19
N VAL A 193 -7.91 -5.30 -8.27
CA VAL A 193 -8.08 -3.84 -8.49
C VAL A 193 -6.73 -3.15 -8.52
N SER A 194 -5.85 -3.51 -7.59
CA SER A 194 -4.46 -3.04 -7.56
C SER A 194 -3.72 -3.41 -8.84
N LEU A 195 -3.90 -4.62 -9.34
CA LEU A 195 -3.31 -5.09 -10.59
C LEU A 195 -3.83 -4.30 -11.80
N LEU A 196 -5.14 -4.04 -11.86
CA LEU A 196 -5.73 -3.22 -12.92
C LEU A 196 -5.12 -1.81 -12.95
N MET A 197 -5.04 -1.15 -11.80
CA MET A 197 -4.40 0.18 -11.68
C MET A 197 -2.93 0.13 -12.10
N SER A 198 -2.24 -0.92 -11.70
CA SER A 198 -0.81 -1.13 -11.99
C SER A 198 -0.55 -1.31 -13.49
N GLU A 199 -1.39 -2.04 -14.19
CA GLU A 199 -1.26 -2.24 -15.65
C GLU A 199 -1.46 -0.93 -16.42
N ILE A 200 -2.39 -0.07 -15.98
CA ILE A 200 -2.62 1.25 -16.59
C ILE A 200 -1.41 2.16 -16.39
N VAL A 201 -0.88 2.22 -15.15
CA VAL A 201 0.28 3.05 -14.82
C VAL A 201 1.52 2.55 -15.55
N ALA A 202 1.79 1.24 -15.52
CA ALA A 202 2.96 0.64 -16.18
C ALA A 202 2.94 0.88 -17.69
N TYR A 203 1.79 0.79 -18.33
CA TYR A 203 1.65 1.11 -19.75
C TYR A 203 1.97 2.57 -20.06
N HIS A 204 1.52 3.51 -19.23
CA HIS A 204 1.83 4.93 -19.40
C HIS A 204 3.32 5.23 -19.24
N LEU A 205 4.01 4.53 -18.33
CA LEU A 205 5.43 4.74 -18.00
C LEU A 205 6.39 3.78 -18.73
N LYS A 206 5.92 3.02 -19.70
CA LYS A 206 6.67 1.92 -20.35
C LYS A 206 8.02 2.32 -20.97
N ASP A 207 8.17 3.59 -21.37
CA ASP A 207 9.36 4.09 -22.03
C ASP A 207 10.32 4.84 -21.06
N ARG A 208 10.09 4.73 -19.74
CA ARG A 208 10.92 5.36 -18.71
C ARG A 208 12.04 4.44 -18.26
N GLU A 209 13.21 5.01 -18.05
CA GLU A 209 14.37 4.31 -17.47
C GLU A 209 14.41 4.41 -15.95
N GLU A 210 13.86 5.49 -15.40
CA GLU A 210 13.71 5.76 -13.97
C GLU A 210 12.28 6.19 -13.66
N ILE A 211 11.74 5.70 -12.56
CA ILE A 211 10.36 5.96 -12.16
C ILE A 211 10.31 6.34 -10.68
N LYS A 212 9.55 7.38 -10.37
CA LYS A 212 9.12 7.73 -9.01
C LYS A 212 7.62 7.52 -8.91
N ILE A 213 7.19 6.72 -7.93
CA ILE A 213 5.78 6.45 -7.66
C ILE A 213 5.45 6.82 -6.21
N TYR A 214 4.26 7.35 -5.99
CA TYR A 214 3.79 7.84 -4.69
C TYR A 214 2.39 7.34 -4.36
N ASP A 215 2.21 6.84 -3.14
CA ASP A 215 0.91 6.54 -2.55
C ASP A 215 0.73 7.37 -1.28
N PRO A 216 -0.14 8.39 -1.29
CA PRO A 216 -0.38 9.28 -0.14
C PRO A 216 -1.23 8.66 0.96
N THR A 217 -1.79 7.48 0.71
CA THR A 217 -2.63 6.71 1.65
C THR A 217 -2.24 5.24 1.61
N SER A 218 -0.97 4.98 1.88
CA SER A 218 -0.29 3.74 1.46
C SER A 218 -0.84 2.45 2.10
N GLY A 219 -1.47 2.53 3.26
CA GLY A 219 -2.03 1.36 3.92
C GLY A 219 -0.98 0.26 4.15
N SER A 220 -1.13 -0.86 3.48
CA SER A 220 -0.14 -1.96 3.51
C SER A 220 1.04 -1.77 2.54
N GLY A 221 1.00 -0.77 1.67
CA GLY A 221 1.97 -0.60 0.58
C GLY A 221 1.75 -1.52 -0.63
N SER A 222 0.71 -2.35 -0.62
CA SER A 222 0.47 -3.33 -1.68
C SER A 222 0.29 -2.70 -3.06
N LEU A 223 -0.36 -1.54 -3.13
CA LEU A 223 -0.59 -0.83 -4.38
C LEU A 223 0.72 -0.38 -5.02
N LEU A 224 1.63 0.22 -4.23
CA LEU A 224 2.98 0.58 -4.69
C LEU A 224 3.77 -0.64 -5.18
N ILE A 225 3.73 -1.74 -4.45
CA ILE A 225 4.44 -2.98 -4.79
C ILE A 225 3.95 -3.52 -6.14
N ASN A 226 2.65 -3.63 -6.33
CA ASN A 226 2.07 -4.14 -7.57
C ASN A 226 2.42 -3.26 -8.77
N ILE A 227 2.40 -1.93 -8.60
CA ILE A 227 2.78 -0.99 -9.65
C ILE A 227 4.26 -1.14 -10.00
N GLY A 228 5.13 -1.22 -9.00
CA GLY A 228 6.56 -1.44 -9.22
C GLY A 228 6.85 -2.74 -9.97
N GLN A 229 6.19 -3.82 -9.61
CA GLN A 229 6.33 -5.11 -10.31
C GLN A 229 5.83 -5.05 -11.76
N CYS A 230 4.72 -4.38 -12.02
CA CYS A 230 4.21 -4.21 -13.38
C CYS A 230 5.14 -3.30 -14.22
N ALA A 231 5.61 -2.19 -13.67
CA ALA A 231 6.50 -1.25 -14.34
C ALA A 231 7.87 -1.88 -14.65
N ALA A 232 8.41 -2.68 -13.73
CA ALA A 232 9.71 -3.35 -13.90
C ALA A 232 9.76 -4.27 -15.15
N ARG A 233 8.63 -4.77 -15.61
CA ARG A 233 8.57 -5.58 -16.85
C ARG A 233 8.96 -4.82 -18.11
N TYR A 234 8.84 -3.48 -18.10
CA TYR A 234 9.19 -2.60 -19.21
C TYR A 234 10.57 -1.95 -19.05
N MET A 235 11.24 -2.16 -17.92
CA MET A 235 12.49 -1.49 -17.57
C MET A 235 13.68 -2.44 -17.73
N GLY A 236 14.82 -1.90 -18.15
CA GLY A 236 16.08 -2.65 -18.18
C GLY A 236 16.63 -2.96 -16.78
N ASN A 237 16.32 -2.10 -15.79
CA ASN A 237 16.69 -2.30 -14.39
C ASN A 237 15.51 -1.93 -13.48
N GLY A 238 14.84 -2.94 -12.92
CA GLY A 238 13.73 -2.76 -12.00
C GLY A 238 14.08 -2.06 -10.68
N ASN A 239 15.37 -1.93 -10.35
CA ASN A 239 15.82 -1.20 -9.17
C ASN A 239 15.83 0.33 -9.37
N ASN A 240 15.57 0.83 -10.58
CA ASN A 240 15.43 2.26 -10.86
C ASN A 240 14.02 2.80 -10.54
N ILE A 241 13.33 2.20 -9.60
CA ILE A 241 12.03 2.65 -9.12
C ILE A 241 12.17 3.15 -7.69
N LYS A 242 11.80 4.41 -7.45
CA LYS A 242 11.68 5.01 -6.13
C LYS A 242 10.24 5.02 -5.66
N TYR A 243 10.02 4.59 -4.42
CA TYR A 243 8.72 4.42 -3.80
C TYR A 243 8.54 5.44 -2.68
N TYR A 244 7.52 6.28 -2.82
CA TYR A 244 7.12 7.26 -1.81
C TYR A 244 5.81 6.81 -1.20
N ALA A 245 5.76 6.72 0.12
CA ALA A 245 4.57 6.28 0.84
C ALA A 245 4.28 7.19 2.02
N GLN A 246 3.03 7.64 2.16
CA GLN A 246 2.57 8.40 3.31
C GLN A 246 1.38 7.67 3.95
N GLU A 247 1.38 7.61 5.28
CA GLU A 247 0.32 6.96 6.05
C GLU A 247 0.10 7.68 7.38
N LEU A 248 -1.16 7.93 7.71
CA LEU A 248 -1.56 8.65 8.92
C LEU A 248 -1.30 7.84 10.19
N LYS A 249 -1.68 6.56 10.18
CA LYS A 249 -1.60 5.71 11.37
C LYS A 249 -0.22 5.06 11.49
N GLU A 250 0.44 5.25 12.63
CA GLU A 250 1.79 4.76 12.88
C GLU A 250 1.93 3.24 12.69
N ASN A 251 1.00 2.45 13.22
CA ASN A 251 1.05 0.99 13.05
C ASN A 251 0.94 0.58 11.58
N THR A 252 0.06 1.23 10.81
CA THR A 252 -0.10 0.98 9.38
C THR A 252 1.10 1.49 8.59
N TYR A 253 1.66 2.64 8.97
CA TYR A 253 2.91 3.15 8.44
C TYR A 253 4.07 2.16 8.62
N ASN A 254 4.19 1.55 9.79
CA ASN A 254 5.17 0.51 10.03
C ASN A 254 4.95 -0.72 9.14
N LEU A 255 3.69 -1.13 8.94
CA LEU A 255 3.36 -2.22 8.01
C LEU A 255 3.73 -1.91 6.56
N THR A 256 3.54 -0.66 6.10
CA THR A 256 4.00 -0.23 4.78
C THR A 256 5.50 -0.47 4.63
N ARG A 257 6.32 0.01 5.58
CA ARG A 257 7.78 -0.17 5.54
C ARG A 257 8.19 -1.64 5.55
N MET A 258 7.61 -2.42 6.44
CA MET A 258 7.86 -3.86 6.52
C MET A 258 7.57 -4.56 5.19
N ASN A 259 6.42 -4.28 4.60
CA ASN A 259 6.00 -4.94 3.36
C ASN A 259 6.91 -4.58 2.19
N LEU A 260 7.26 -3.30 2.03
CA LEU A 260 8.18 -2.86 0.98
C LEU A 260 9.54 -3.57 1.08
N VAL A 261 10.09 -3.67 2.28
CA VAL A 261 11.38 -4.37 2.51
C VAL A 261 11.26 -5.88 2.26
N MET A 262 10.22 -6.53 2.78
CA MET A 262 10.02 -7.98 2.59
C MET A 262 9.78 -8.37 1.12
N ARG A 263 9.28 -7.44 0.31
CA ARG A 263 9.09 -7.66 -1.13
C ARG A 263 10.33 -7.38 -1.97
N GLY A 264 11.47 -7.16 -1.33
CA GLY A 264 12.76 -7.04 -1.97
C GLY A 264 13.08 -5.65 -2.53
N ILE A 265 12.32 -4.62 -2.15
CA ILE A 265 12.63 -3.25 -2.53
C ILE A 265 13.85 -2.79 -1.72
N LEU A 266 14.84 -2.23 -2.42
CA LEU A 266 16.06 -1.74 -1.79
C LEU A 266 15.73 -0.58 -0.83
N PRO A 267 16.30 -0.55 0.38
CA PRO A 267 16.07 0.52 1.36
C PRO A 267 16.28 1.94 0.80
N ASP A 268 17.28 2.13 -0.07
CA ASP A 268 17.55 3.43 -0.69
C ASP A 268 16.45 3.91 -1.65
N ASN A 269 15.59 3.01 -2.08
CA ASN A 269 14.44 3.30 -2.94
C ASN A 269 13.14 3.51 -2.16
N ILE A 270 13.16 3.42 -0.83
CA ILE A 270 12.00 3.57 0.05
C ILE A 270 12.07 4.92 0.75
N VAL A 271 11.10 5.78 0.49
CA VAL A 271 10.93 7.07 1.15
C VAL A 271 9.53 7.11 1.76
N THR A 272 9.46 7.16 3.08
CA THR A 272 8.18 7.06 3.79
C THR A 272 7.99 8.22 4.77
N ARG A 273 6.74 8.58 5.00
CA ARG A 273 6.35 9.60 5.96
C ARG A 273 5.12 9.17 6.74
N ASN A 274 5.17 9.34 8.06
CA ASN A 274 4.00 9.21 8.92
C ASN A 274 3.39 10.60 9.14
N GLY A 275 2.19 10.82 8.62
CA GLY A 275 1.51 12.12 8.71
C GLY A 275 0.20 12.16 7.95
N ASP A 276 -0.62 13.16 8.26
CA ASP A 276 -1.88 13.43 7.58
C ASP A 276 -1.62 14.10 6.22
N THR A 277 -1.92 13.40 5.15
CA THR A 277 -1.70 13.86 3.77
C THR A 277 -2.40 15.18 3.45
N LEU A 278 -3.57 15.43 4.00
CA LEU A 278 -4.34 16.63 3.72
C LEU A 278 -3.90 17.84 4.57
N GLU A 279 -3.41 17.60 5.79
CA GLU A 279 -2.91 18.64 6.69
C GLU A 279 -1.42 18.93 6.47
N GLU A 280 -0.65 17.89 6.25
CA GLU A 280 0.79 17.93 6.04
C GLU A 280 1.10 17.52 4.61
N ASP A 281 1.04 18.50 3.70
CA ASP A 281 1.53 18.28 2.34
C ASP A 281 2.94 17.71 2.40
N TRP A 282 3.35 16.93 1.40
CA TRP A 282 4.72 16.46 1.30
C TRP A 282 5.58 17.49 0.54
N PRO A 283 6.03 18.54 1.20
CA PRO A 283 7.21 19.22 0.73
C PRO A 283 8.39 18.32 1.07
N TYR A 284 9.23 18.13 0.11
CA TYR A 284 10.55 17.59 0.37
C TYR A 284 11.40 18.72 0.95
N PHE A 285 11.81 18.60 2.19
CA PHE A 285 12.76 19.54 2.80
C PHE A 285 13.71 18.79 3.74
N GLU A 286 14.90 19.32 3.90
CA GLU A 286 15.82 18.84 4.92
C GLU A 286 15.44 19.41 6.28
N GLU A 287 15.35 18.58 7.31
CA GLU A 287 14.93 18.98 8.66
C GLU A 287 15.76 20.14 9.23
N ASN A 288 17.05 20.19 8.86
CA ASN A 288 17.98 21.20 9.33
C ASN A 288 17.89 22.55 8.60
N ASP A 289 17.28 22.58 7.42
CA ASP A 289 17.12 23.80 6.60
C ASP A 289 15.83 23.78 5.78
N PRO A 290 14.67 23.78 6.42
CA PRO A 290 13.39 23.61 5.74
C PRO A 290 13.03 24.76 4.80
N VAL A 291 13.60 25.93 4.98
CA VAL A 291 13.29 27.11 4.17
C VAL A 291 14.01 27.07 2.81
N ASN A 292 15.30 26.73 2.81
CA ASN A 292 16.11 26.77 1.59
C ASN A 292 16.03 25.46 0.79
N THR A 293 15.62 24.35 1.44
CA THR A 293 15.51 23.04 0.81
C THR A 293 14.07 22.65 0.49
N TYR A 294 13.11 23.55 0.70
CA TYR A 294 11.70 23.32 0.37
C TYR A 294 11.55 23.08 -1.14
N ASP A 295 11.20 21.86 -1.49
CA ASP A 295 10.92 21.44 -2.86
C ASP A 295 9.68 20.53 -2.86
N PRO A 296 8.58 20.90 -3.55
CA PRO A 296 7.40 20.05 -3.65
C PRO A 296 7.75 18.69 -4.29
N LEU A 297 7.23 17.61 -3.72
CA LEU A 297 7.41 16.29 -4.32
C LEU A 297 6.66 16.20 -5.65
N PHE A 298 7.37 15.95 -6.75
CA PHE A 298 6.79 15.62 -8.05
C PHE A 298 7.26 14.25 -8.51
N VAL A 299 6.31 13.40 -8.87
CA VAL A 299 6.54 12.01 -9.24
C VAL A 299 5.96 11.67 -10.62
N ASP A 300 6.32 10.52 -11.16
CA ASP A 300 5.82 10.04 -12.45
C ASP A 300 4.41 9.46 -12.34
N ALA A 301 4.09 8.84 -11.20
CA ALA A 301 2.74 8.34 -10.93
C ALA A 301 2.37 8.53 -9.45
N VAL A 302 1.12 8.92 -9.23
CA VAL A 302 0.46 8.86 -7.92
C VAL A 302 -0.67 7.85 -7.99
N VAL A 303 -0.72 6.97 -7.03
CA VAL A 303 -1.71 5.89 -6.94
C VAL A 303 -2.29 5.87 -5.55
N SER A 304 -3.60 5.82 -5.42
CA SER A 304 -4.23 5.83 -4.11
C SER A 304 -5.59 5.15 -4.06
N ASN A 305 -5.90 4.63 -2.89
CA ASN A 305 -7.23 4.23 -2.48
C ASN A 305 -7.52 4.91 -1.14
N PRO A 306 -7.89 6.21 -1.16
CA PRO A 306 -8.11 6.98 0.06
C PRO A 306 -9.38 6.54 0.80
N PRO A 307 -9.51 6.86 2.09
CA PRO A 307 -10.73 6.58 2.84
C PRO A 307 -11.92 7.33 2.24
N TYR A 308 -13.03 6.62 1.98
CA TYR A 308 -14.19 7.17 1.29
C TYR A 308 -14.98 8.10 2.19
N SER A 309 -15.34 9.28 1.64
CA SER A 309 -16.23 10.25 2.30
C SER A 309 -15.81 10.60 3.74
N GLN A 310 -14.51 10.69 3.98
CA GLN A 310 -13.96 11.10 5.26
C GLN A 310 -14.11 12.61 5.46
N ALA A 311 -14.40 13.04 6.69
CA ALA A 311 -14.34 14.43 7.06
C ALA A 311 -12.89 14.95 7.08
N TRP A 312 -12.69 16.22 6.71
CA TRP A 312 -11.40 16.89 6.71
C TRP A 312 -11.56 18.37 7.08
N ASN A 313 -10.46 19.09 7.24
CA ASN A 313 -10.47 20.50 7.53
C ASN A 313 -10.08 21.34 6.29
N PRO A 314 -11.04 21.97 5.60
CA PRO A 314 -10.78 22.85 4.46
C PRO A 314 -10.35 24.27 4.84
N ASN A 315 -10.43 24.66 6.12
CA ASN A 315 -10.16 26.04 6.55
C ASN A 315 -8.71 26.43 6.22
N ASP A 316 -8.54 27.67 5.78
CA ASP A 316 -7.25 28.30 5.44
C ASP A 316 -6.48 27.59 4.30
N LYS A 317 -7.19 26.80 3.47
CA LYS A 317 -6.61 26.08 2.34
C LYS A 317 -7.00 26.63 0.97
N GLU A 318 -7.70 27.76 0.91
CA GLU A 318 -8.14 28.39 -0.34
C GLU A 318 -6.98 28.75 -1.26
N ASN A 319 -5.85 29.17 -0.68
CA ASN A 319 -4.64 29.54 -1.41
C ASN A 319 -3.60 28.41 -1.50
N ASN A 320 -3.93 27.22 -0.98
CA ASN A 320 -3.03 26.08 -1.10
C ASN A 320 -2.91 25.67 -2.57
N PRO A 321 -1.70 25.54 -3.13
CA PRO A 321 -1.50 25.28 -4.56
C PRO A 321 -2.13 23.95 -5.04
N ARG A 322 -2.39 23.00 -4.13
CA ARG A 322 -3.11 21.78 -4.47
C ARG A 322 -4.57 22.03 -4.86
N PHE A 323 -5.19 23.08 -4.31
CA PHE A 323 -6.64 23.30 -4.37
C PHE A 323 -7.04 24.62 -5.07
N SER A 324 -6.16 25.61 -5.09
CA SER A 324 -6.50 26.99 -5.51
C SER A 324 -7.14 27.10 -6.88
N ASP A 325 -6.72 26.30 -7.85
CA ASP A 325 -7.23 26.33 -9.22
C ASP A 325 -8.53 25.55 -9.42
N TYR A 326 -8.89 24.70 -8.44
CA TYR A 326 -10.01 23.75 -8.58
C TYR A 326 -11.15 23.99 -7.61
N GLY A 327 -10.84 24.45 -6.39
CA GLY A 327 -11.77 24.62 -5.28
C GLY A 327 -11.56 23.62 -4.15
N LEU A 328 -12.19 23.86 -3.02
CA LEU A 328 -12.11 23.03 -1.82
C LEU A 328 -13.23 21.99 -1.79
N ALA A 329 -12.89 20.75 -1.50
CA ALA A 329 -13.86 19.71 -1.23
C ALA A 329 -14.72 20.06 0.00
N PRO A 330 -15.98 19.55 0.08
CA PRO A 330 -16.82 19.79 1.24
C PRO A 330 -16.21 19.18 2.51
N LYS A 331 -16.39 19.86 3.64
CA LYS A 331 -15.83 19.45 4.95
C LYS A 331 -16.16 17.99 5.32
N GLY A 332 -17.32 17.50 4.95
CA GLY A 332 -17.75 16.13 5.27
C GLY A 332 -17.28 15.06 4.29
N LYS A 333 -16.60 15.43 3.19
CA LYS A 333 -16.23 14.49 2.11
C LYS A 333 -14.92 14.90 1.44
N ALA A 334 -13.81 14.35 1.92
CA ALA A 334 -12.47 14.63 1.41
C ALA A 334 -12.13 13.96 0.07
N ASP A 335 -13.06 13.26 -0.57
CA ASP A 335 -12.79 12.49 -1.80
C ASP A 335 -12.03 13.30 -2.85
N TYR A 336 -12.53 14.49 -3.18
CA TYR A 336 -11.85 15.39 -4.13
C TYR A 336 -10.60 16.07 -3.55
N ALA A 337 -10.49 16.22 -2.24
CA ALA A 337 -9.26 16.76 -1.63
C ALA A 337 -8.08 15.80 -1.86
N PHE A 338 -8.28 14.50 -1.69
CA PHE A 338 -7.28 13.49 -2.03
C PHE A 338 -6.97 13.47 -3.53
N LEU A 339 -7.99 13.55 -4.38
CA LEU A 339 -7.79 13.60 -5.83
C LEU A 339 -6.93 14.79 -6.25
N LEU A 340 -7.20 15.96 -5.71
CA LEU A 340 -6.43 17.18 -6.04
C LEU A 340 -5.01 17.12 -5.48
N HIS A 341 -4.82 16.54 -4.30
CA HIS A 341 -3.51 16.24 -3.78
C HIS A 341 -2.71 15.34 -4.74
N ASP A 342 -3.31 14.24 -5.19
CA ASP A 342 -2.69 13.32 -6.11
C ASP A 342 -2.31 14.01 -7.44
N LEU A 343 -3.23 14.77 -8.00
CA LEU A 343 -3.00 15.50 -9.26
C LEU A 343 -1.89 16.54 -9.15
N TYR A 344 -1.81 17.24 -8.02
CA TYR A 344 -0.76 18.24 -7.77
C TYR A 344 0.64 17.61 -7.83
N HIS A 345 0.81 16.43 -7.25
CA HIS A 345 2.11 15.78 -7.08
C HIS A 345 2.61 15.02 -8.30
N ILE A 346 1.88 14.93 -9.40
CA ILE A 346 2.43 14.38 -10.64
C ILE A 346 3.18 15.42 -11.47
N ARG A 347 4.20 14.97 -12.17
CA ARG A 347 4.84 15.74 -13.24
C ARG A 347 3.87 15.99 -14.40
N ASN A 348 4.21 16.93 -15.28
CA ASN A 348 3.36 17.28 -16.42
C ASN A 348 3.03 16.08 -17.33
N ASP A 349 3.91 15.12 -17.45
CA ASP A 349 3.77 13.89 -18.23
C ASP A 349 3.44 12.66 -17.35
N GLY A 350 3.11 12.89 -16.08
CA GLY A 350 2.75 11.86 -15.12
C GLY A 350 1.30 11.39 -15.24
N ILE A 351 0.94 10.46 -14.37
CA ILE A 351 -0.38 9.84 -14.31
C ILE A 351 -0.85 9.68 -12.87
N VAL A 352 -2.15 9.84 -12.64
CA VAL A 352 -2.82 9.47 -11.39
C VAL A 352 -3.80 8.34 -11.65
N THR A 353 -3.83 7.34 -10.78
CA THR A 353 -4.94 6.41 -10.66
C THR A 353 -5.44 6.42 -9.22
N ILE A 354 -6.72 6.73 -9.04
CA ILE A 354 -7.35 6.86 -7.72
C ILE A 354 -8.68 6.12 -7.68
N VAL A 355 -8.91 5.38 -6.60
CA VAL A 355 -10.20 4.73 -6.32
C VAL A 355 -11.08 5.70 -5.55
N LEU A 356 -12.30 5.90 -6.01
CA LEU A 356 -13.27 6.82 -5.41
C LEU A 356 -14.68 6.22 -5.36
N PRO A 357 -15.54 6.69 -4.46
CA PRO A 357 -16.96 6.36 -4.49
C PRO A 357 -17.60 6.86 -5.78
N HIS A 358 -18.49 6.08 -6.37
CA HIS A 358 -19.19 6.43 -7.61
C HIS A 358 -19.90 7.81 -7.56
N GLY A 359 -20.35 8.23 -6.38
CA GLY A 359 -21.05 9.50 -6.18
C GLY A 359 -20.27 10.74 -6.60
N VAL A 360 -18.92 10.71 -6.65
CA VAL A 360 -18.07 11.83 -7.11
C VAL A 360 -18.37 12.23 -8.56
N LEU A 361 -18.98 11.35 -9.35
CA LEU A 361 -19.27 11.59 -10.76
C LEU A 361 -20.48 12.53 -10.98
N PHE A 362 -21.36 12.68 -9.99
CA PHE A 362 -22.62 13.41 -10.19
C PHE A 362 -23.08 14.29 -9.02
N ARG A 363 -22.47 14.18 -7.83
CA ARG A 363 -22.85 15.06 -6.72
C ARG A 363 -22.56 16.52 -7.07
N GLY A 364 -23.46 17.42 -6.66
CA GLY A 364 -23.40 18.87 -6.89
C GLY A 364 -22.57 19.62 -5.84
N GLY A 365 -22.82 20.93 -5.72
CA GLY A 365 -22.11 21.79 -4.77
C GLY A 365 -20.62 21.92 -5.06
N GLU A 366 -19.80 21.92 -4.02
CA GLU A 366 -18.35 22.04 -4.12
C GLU A 366 -17.73 20.92 -4.97
N GLU A 367 -18.25 19.70 -4.86
CA GLU A 367 -17.79 18.59 -5.71
C GLU A 367 -18.11 18.81 -7.20
N GLY A 368 -19.27 19.38 -7.51
CA GLY A 368 -19.63 19.76 -8.87
C GLY A 368 -18.71 20.83 -9.45
N THR A 369 -18.32 21.82 -8.64
CA THR A 369 -17.38 22.88 -9.04
C THR A 369 -16.00 22.29 -9.35
N ILE A 370 -15.48 21.44 -8.49
CA ILE A 370 -14.17 20.79 -8.71
C ILE A 370 -14.20 19.92 -9.96
N ARG A 371 -15.25 19.13 -10.15
CA ARG A 371 -15.43 18.29 -11.34
C ARG A 371 -15.47 19.11 -12.63
N LYS A 372 -16.20 20.24 -12.63
CA LYS A 372 -16.20 21.19 -13.73
C LYS A 372 -14.79 21.69 -14.03
N ASN A 373 -14.05 22.15 -13.03
CA ASN A 373 -12.70 22.67 -13.19
C ASN A 373 -11.73 21.59 -13.71
N LEU A 374 -11.83 20.34 -13.25
CA LEU A 374 -11.04 19.22 -13.76
C LEU A 374 -11.31 18.96 -15.27
N ILE A 375 -12.55 19.06 -15.71
CA ILE A 375 -12.92 18.91 -17.13
C ILE A 375 -12.42 20.11 -17.93
N ASP A 376 -12.56 21.33 -17.41
CA ASP A 376 -12.13 22.55 -18.08
C ASP A 376 -10.60 22.61 -18.25
N HIS A 377 -9.84 22.09 -17.28
CA HIS A 377 -8.38 21.93 -17.36
C HIS A 377 -7.94 20.68 -18.11
N ASN A 378 -8.86 19.88 -18.62
CA ASN A 378 -8.57 18.65 -19.36
C ASN A 378 -7.75 17.61 -18.56
N ASN A 379 -8.06 17.44 -17.29
CA ASN A 379 -7.31 16.54 -16.42
C ASN A 379 -7.86 15.12 -16.34
N ILE A 380 -9.16 14.90 -16.61
CA ILE A 380 -9.76 13.57 -16.54
C ILE A 380 -9.49 12.82 -17.82
N ASP A 381 -8.74 11.72 -17.73
CA ASP A 381 -8.37 10.87 -18.87
C ASP A 381 -9.33 9.70 -19.07
N ALA A 382 -9.64 8.98 -18.00
CA ALA A 382 -10.55 7.85 -18.03
C ALA A 382 -11.29 7.67 -16.72
N ILE A 383 -12.46 7.06 -16.78
CA ILE A 383 -13.28 6.64 -15.64
C ILE A 383 -13.64 5.18 -15.85
N ILE A 384 -13.34 4.34 -14.87
CA ILE A 384 -13.62 2.91 -14.90
C ILE A 384 -14.60 2.58 -13.78
N GLY A 385 -15.83 2.22 -14.12
CA GLY A 385 -16.83 1.77 -13.17
C GLY A 385 -16.59 0.32 -12.77
N LEU A 386 -16.33 0.08 -11.47
CA LEU A 386 -16.06 -1.24 -10.94
C LEU A 386 -17.34 -1.99 -10.53
N PRO A 387 -17.33 -3.32 -10.46
CA PRO A 387 -18.43 -4.08 -9.88
C PRO A 387 -18.74 -3.66 -8.45
N ALA A 388 -20.01 -3.67 -8.06
CA ALA A 388 -20.41 -3.50 -6.67
C ALA A 388 -19.84 -4.63 -5.80
N ASN A 389 -19.71 -4.41 -4.50
CA ASN A 389 -19.17 -5.41 -3.53
C ASN A 389 -17.77 -5.95 -3.89
N ILE A 390 -16.94 -5.16 -4.56
CA ILE A 390 -15.57 -5.57 -4.88
C ILE A 390 -14.62 -5.31 -3.70
N PHE A 391 -14.91 -4.31 -2.88
CA PHE A 391 -14.14 -3.99 -1.68
C PHE A 391 -14.70 -4.68 -0.45
N PHE A 392 -13.81 -5.22 0.39
CA PHE A 392 -14.20 -5.84 1.65
C PHE A 392 -14.82 -4.80 2.60
N GLY A 393 -15.92 -5.17 3.25
CA GLY A 393 -16.57 -4.34 4.27
C GLY A 393 -17.48 -3.22 3.75
N THR A 394 -17.60 -3.04 2.43
CA THR A 394 -18.53 -2.06 1.84
C THR A 394 -19.19 -2.58 0.58
N GLY A 395 -20.50 -2.29 0.43
CA GLY A 395 -21.23 -2.53 -0.81
C GLY A 395 -21.30 -1.32 -1.74
N ILE A 396 -20.60 -0.23 -1.40
CA ILE A 396 -20.64 1.03 -2.17
C ILE A 396 -20.04 0.80 -3.55
N PRO A 397 -20.73 1.19 -4.64
CA PRO A 397 -20.13 1.20 -5.98
C PRO A 397 -18.94 2.16 -6.03
N THR A 398 -17.85 1.71 -6.62
CA THR A 398 -16.61 2.48 -6.74
C THR A 398 -16.16 2.61 -8.19
N ILE A 399 -15.32 3.58 -8.43
CA ILE A 399 -14.68 3.83 -9.71
C ILE A 399 -13.16 3.93 -9.55
N ILE A 400 -12.44 3.73 -10.64
CA ILE A 400 -11.07 4.20 -10.80
C ILE A 400 -11.11 5.43 -11.70
N MET A 401 -10.56 6.55 -11.26
CA MET A 401 -10.36 7.72 -12.08
C MET A 401 -8.90 7.83 -12.47
N VAL A 402 -8.64 8.00 -13.74
CA VAL A 402 -7.31 8.23 -14.31
C VAL A 402 -7.18 9.71 -14.67
N LEU A 403 -6.16 10.36 -14.14
CA LEU A 403 -5.92 11.79 -14.34
C LEU A 403 -4.55 12.04 -14.98
N ARG A 404 -4.48 13.07 -15.79
CA ARG A 404 -3.25 13.54 -16.44
C ARG A 404 -3.22 15.06 -16.51
N LYS A 405 -2.04 15.67 -16.61
CA LYS A 405 -1.89 17.12 -16.81
C LYS A 405 -1.83 17.50 -18.29
N ASN A 406 -1.08 16.78 -19.10
CA ASN A 406 -0.85 17.10 -20.51
C ASN A 406 -1.52 16.08 -21.43
N LYS A 407 -2.84 16.14 -21.53
CA LYS A 407 -3.60 15.38 -22.53
C LYS A 407 -3.57 16.08 -23.88
N LYS A 408 -3.39 15.34 -24.96
CA LYS A 408 -3.45 15.86 -26.35
C LYS A 408 -4.87 16.05 -26.85
N ASP A 409 -5.80 15.18 -26.44
CA ASP A 409 -7.23 15.25 -26.74
C ASP A 409 -8.03 15.71 -25.53
N SER A 410 -9.28 16.11 -25.73
CA SER A 410 -10.19 16.53 -24.66
C SER A 410 -11.28 15.52 -24.33
N ASP A 411 -11.23 14.34 -24.93
CA ASP A 411 -12.20 13.28 -24.69
C ASP A 411 -11.91 12.58 -23.37
N VAL A 412 -12.96 12.10 -22.72
CA VAL A 412 -12.88 11.22 -21.55
C VAL A 412 -13.30 9.81 -21.96
N LEU A 413 -12.43 8.82 -21.70
CA LEU A 413 -12.78 7.43 -21.89
C LEU A 413 -13.55 6.93 -20.68
N ILE A 414 -14.78 6.45 -20.90
CA ILE A 414 -15.61 5.88 -19.85
C ILE A 414 -15.76 4.38 -20.10
N ILE A 415 -15.41 3.56 -19.10
CA ILE A 415 -15.48 2.10 -19.15
C ILE A 415 -16.45 1.64 -18.06
N ASP A 416 -17.51 0.95 -18.44
CA ASP A 416 -18.42 0.28 -17.51
C ASP A 416 -18.02 -1.18 -17.33
N ALA A 417 -17.20 -1.45 -16.31
CA ALA A 417 -16.78 -2.79 -15.94
C ALA A 417 -17.68 -3.44 -14.87
N SER A 418 -18.80 -2.83 -14.53
CA SER A 418 -19.68 -3.26 -13.43
C SER A 418 -20.26 -4.68 -13.58
N LYS A 419 -20.25 -5.23 -14.80
CA LYS A 419 -20.81 -6.56 -15.12
C LYS A 419 -19.78 -7.67 -15.29
N GLY A 420 -18.48 -7.32 -15.31
CA GLY A 420 -17.37 -8.27 -15.48
C GLY A 420 -16.78 -8.72 -14.17
N PHE A 421 -17.27 -9.81 -13.58
CA PHE A 421 -16.77 -10.37 -12.33
C PHE A 421 -17.19 -11.83 -12.14
N GLU A 422 -16.58 -12.49 -11.18
CA GLU A 422 -17.04 -13.74 -10.59
C GLU A 422 -17.40 -13.52 -9.11
N LYS A 423 -18.19 -14.43 -8.56
CA LYS A 423 -18.53 -14.42 -7.14
C LYS A 423 -17.41 -15.05 -6.32
N ASP A 424 -17.02 -14.37 -5.23
CA ASP A 424 -16.11 -14.88 -4.22
C ASP A 424 -16.75 -14.67 -2.83
N GLY A 425 -17.51 -15.66 -2.40
CA GLY A 425 -18.34 -15.58 -1.20
C GLY A 425 -19.36 -14.43 -1.27
N LYS A 426 -19.25 -13.48 -0.36
CA LYS A 426 -20.11 -12.29 -0.31
C LYS A 426 -19.66 -11.18 -1.26
N ASN A 427 -18.45 -11.26 -1.75
CA ASN A 427 -17.83 -10.24 -2.59
C ASN A 427 -17.88 -10.62 -4.07
N ASN A 428 -17.57 -9.65 -4.89
CA ASN A 428 -17.29 -9.84 -6.32
C ASN A 428 -15.79 -9.69 -6.56
N LYS A 429 -15.27 -10.39 -7.54
CA LYS A 429 -13.85 -10.40 -7.88
C LYS A 429 -13.66 -10.24 -9.38
N LEU A 430 -12.72 -9.41 -9.81
CA LEU A 430 -12.32 -9.32 -11.21
C LEU A 430 -11.51 -10.56 -11.59
N ARG A 431 -11.87 -11.16 -12.73
CA ARG A 431 -11.08 -12.23 -13.34
C ARG A 431 -9.96 -11.65 -14.19
N ALA A 432 -8.97 -12.44 -14.52
CA ALA A 432 -7.89 -12.03 -15.42
C ALA A 432 -8.41 -11.52 -16.79
N CYS A 433 -9.45 -12.15 -17.33
CA CYS A 433 -10.10 -11.72 -18.58
C CYS A 433 -10.82 -10.37 -18.44
N ASP A 434 -11.40 -10.05 -17.28
CA ASP A 434 -12.05 -8.77 -17.01
C ASP A 434 -11.00 -7.65 -16.94
N ILE A 435 -9.89 -7.88 -16.23
CA ILE A 435 -8.76 -6.96 -16.16
C ILE A 435 -8.20 -6.70 -17.55
N LYS A 436 -7.94 -7.76 -18.32
CA LYS A 436 -7.40 -7.63 -19.67
C LYS A 436 -8.32 -6.82 -20.58
N ARG A 437 -9.62 -7.07 -20.54
CA ARG A 437 -10.61 -6.33 -21.33
C ARG A 437 -10.62 -4.84 -21.02
N ILE A 438 -10.53 -4.47 -19.73
CA ILE A 438 -10.47 -3.08 -19.30
C ILE A 438 -9.16 -2.43 -19.76
N VAL A 439 -8.03 -3.10 -19.55
CA VAL A 439 -6.72 -2.60 -19.95
C VAL A 439 -6.61 -2.42 -21.45
N ASP A 440 -7.11 -3.37 -22.24
CA ASP A 440 -7.13 -3.28 -23.71
C ASP A 440 -7.97 -2.07 -24.15
N ALA A 441 -9.18 -1.88 -23.60
CA ALA A 441 -10.01 -0.72 -23.89
C ALA A 441 -9.32 0.61 -23.53
N TYR A 442 -8.60 0.64 -22.40
CA TYR A 442 -7.82 1.82 -22.01
C TYR A 442 -6.70 2.13 -23.01
N LYS A 443 -5.97 1.11 -23.46
CA LYS A 443 -4.87 1.24 -24.44
C LYS A 443 -5.35 1.66 -25.83
N GLU A 444 -6.41 1.01 -26.30
CA GLU A 444 -6.93 1.19 -27.65
C GLU A 444 -7.82 2.44 -27.79
N ARG A 445 -8.41 2.92 -26.71
CA ARG A 445 -9.32 4.08 -26.63
C ARG A 445 -10.40 4.04 -27.70
N PRO A 446 -11.23 3.00 -27.76
CA PRO A 446 -12.24 2.84 -28.78
C PRO A 446 -13.26 3.99 -28.72
N GLU A 447 -13.78 4.37 -29.87
CA GLU A 447 -14.89 5.34 -29.93
C GLU A 447 -16.10 4.80 -29.16
N LYS A 448 -16.46 3.53 -29.39
CA LYS A 448 -17.56 2.87 -28.68
C LYS A 448 -17.43 1.35 -28.73
N ILE A 449 -17.57 0.72 -27.57
CA ILE A 449 -17.86 -0.71 -27.41
C ILE A 449 -19.23 -0.81 -26.72
N LYS A 450 -20.20 -1.44 -27.38
CA LYS A 450 -21.58 -1.53 -26.86
C LYS A 450 -21.63 -2.05 -25.42
N LYS A 451 -22.30 -1.31 -24.55
CA LYS A 451 -22.48 -1.61 -23.13
C LYS A 451 -21.18 -1.83 -22.34
N PHE A 452 -20.06 -1.25 -22.80
CA PHE A 452 -18.79 -1.45 -22.11
C PHE A 452 -17.91 -0.19 -22.09
N ALA A 453 -17.59 0.41 -23.22
CA ALA A 453 -16.70 1.57 -23.26
C ALA A 453 -17.12 2.60 -24.31
N ARG A 454 -16.84 3.88 -24.01
CA ARG A 454 -17.09 4.98 -24.93
C ARG A 454 -16.16 6.15 -24.66
N ARG A 455 -15.62 6.76 -25.73
CA ARG A 455 -15.03 8.10 -25.63
C ARG A 455 -16.14 9.13 -25.66
N VAL A 456 -16.15 10.03 -24.69
CA VAL A 456 -17.13 11.09 -24.55
C VAL A 456 -16.42 12.43 -24.75
N SER A 457 -16.91 13.23 -25.72
CA SER A 457 -16.31 14.52 -25.98
C SER A 457 -16.56 15.51 -24.85
N ARG A 458 -15.65 16.48 -24.68
CA ARG A 458 -15.83 17.58 -23.73
C ARG A 458 -17.14 18.34 -23.96
N ALA A 459 -17.52 18.58 -25.21
CA ALA A 459 -18.76 19.27 -25.54
C ALA A 459 -19.99 18.51 -25.02
N GLU A 460 -20.01 17.19 -25.16
CA GLU A 460 -21.10 16.35 -24.64
C GLU A 460 -21.14 16.37 -23.10
N ILE A 461 -19.98 16.35 -22.43
CA ILE A 461 -19.90 16.45 -20.95
C ILE A 461 -20.46 17.79 -20.46
N ILE A 462 -20.12 18.89 -21.14
CA ILE A 462 -20.65 20.24 -20.84
C ILE A 462 -22.17 20.28 -21.03
N GLN A 463 -22.70 19.72 -22.15
CA GLN A 463 -24.13 19.63 -22.38
C GLN A 463 -24.87 18.82 -21.33
N ASN A 464 -24.18 17.89 -20.67
CA ASN A 464 -24.72 17.08 -19.57
C ASN A 464 -24.41 17.68 -18.20
N ASP A 465 -24.19 18.99 -18.13
CA ASP A 465 -23.92 19.76 -16.91
C ASP A 465 -22.76 19.15 -16.06
N TYR A 466 -21.68 18.76 -16.75
CA TYR A 466 -20.50 18.12 -16.15
C TYR A 466 -20.81 16.86 -15.32
N ASN A 467 -21.96 16.25 -15.52
CA ASN A 467 -22.31 14.97 -14.93
C ASN A 467 -21.62 13.85 -15.70
N LEU A 468 -20.83 13.05 -14.95
CA LEU A 468 -20.04 11.95 -15.49
C LEU A 468 -20.62 10.57 -15.11
N ASN A 469 -21.87 10.53 -14.64
CA ASN A 469 -22.51 9.28 -14.28
C ASN A 469 -22.55 8.33 -15.48
N ILE A 470 -21.99 7.15 -15.33
CA ILE A 470 -21.71 6.19 -16.40
C ILE A 470 -22.97 5.82 -17.22
N PRO A 471 -24.12 5.45 -16.63
CA PRO A 471 -25.29 5.04 -17.39
C PRO A 471 -25.86 6.13 -18.32
N PRO A 472 -26.08 7.38 -17.87
CA PRO A 472 -26.64 8.44 -18.73
C PRO A 472 -25.67 8.92 -19.80
N VAL A 473 -24.39 9.11 -19.44
CA VAL A 473 -23.37 9.70 -20.33
C VAL A 473 -22.96 8.73 -21.42
N CYS A 474 -22.92 7.44 -21.13
CA CYS A 474 -22.51 6.43 -22.11
C CYS A 474 -23.65 5.93 -23.01
N GLY A 475 -24.90 6.33 -22.75
CA GLY A 475 -26.05 5.81 -23.48
C GLY A 475 -26.22 4.30 -23.35
N PHE A 476 -25.80 3.74 -22.21
CA PHE A 476 -25.95 2.32 -21.90
C PHE A 476 -27.39 1.93 -21.55
N LEU A 477 -28.17 2.90 -21.11
CA LEU A 477 -29.63 2.75 -21.03
C LEU A 477 -30.16 3.14 -22.39
N GLY A 478 -30.38 2.17 -23.24
CA GLY A 478 -31.11 2.39 -24.46
C GLY A 478 -32.42 3.09 -24.12
N LYS A 479 -32.75 4.19 -24.83
CA LYS A 479 -34.14 4.58 -24.94
C LYS A 479 -34.85 3.34 -25.52
N GLY A 480 -35.64 2.67 -24.66
CA GLY A 480 -36.50 1.58 -25.08
C GLY A 480 -37.50 2.01 -26.12
#